data_389ae1de424a3e719150d685eded8762
#
_entry.id   389ae1de424a3e719150d685eded8762
#
_cell.length_a   1.000
_cell.length_b   1.000
_cell.length_c   1.000
_cell.angle_alpha   90.00
_cell.angle_beta   90.00
_cell.angle_gamma   90.00
#
_symmetry.space_group_name_H-M   'P 1'
#
loop_
_entity.id
_entity.type
_entity.pdbx_description
1 polymer ?
#
loop_
_entity_poly.entity_id
_entity_poly.type
_entity_poly.pdbx_seq_one_letter_code
_entity_poly.pdbx_strand_id
1 'polypeptide(L)'
;MPTADNNQASLRHLPKVHALLETEPAKALLAALPRPVVLDEVRTELDVLRRKVLAGEAAPPFDAAGIFEAIQRRLAASDLRRLQRVINATGIVIHTNMGRAPMAEAAVAAVTSAARNYSNLELDLESGKRGGRGGQIGDLLRRLTGAEAALIVNNNAAAVLLALTAVAAGGEVVISRGELVEIGGGFRVPDVITQSGARLVEVGTTNKTRIGDYKKAVTAETKVLLKVHASNYRIVGFTEETALPELVALGREHGLLVMDDLGSGALVDVTRFGLPYEPTVLETIKAGADVAMVSGDKLLGGPQCGILLGRAAPIAQMASHPLFRALRADKLTLAALEATLRLYEDDDRVTETVPVLHMLSRTKEELTRRARRLRNALAKIPG
;
A
#
# COMPACT_ATOMS: atom_id res chain seq x y z
N MET A 1 -34.13 30.32 -32.69
CA MET A 1 -33.74 30.49 -31.27
C MET A 1 -35.00 30.68 -30.46
N PRO A 2 -35.28 29.92 -29.40
CA PRO A 2 -36.44 30.19 -28.56
C PRO A 2 -36.28 31.55 -27.90
N THR A 3 -37.34 32.35 -27.92
CA THR A 3 -37.37 33.69 -27.34
C THR A 3 -37.37 33.58 -25.81
N ALA A 4 -36.83 34.60 -25.10
CA ALA A 4 -36.75 34.60 -23.62
C ALA A 4 -38.11 34.37 -22.93
N ASP A 5 -39.22 34.79 -23.56
CA ASP A 5 -40.58 34.53 -23.07
C ASP A 5 -40.99 33.06 -23.08
N ASN A 6 -40.50 32.27 -24.03
CA ASN A 6 -40.80 30.84 -24.12
C ASN A 6 -40.07 30.03 -23.03
N ASN A 7 -38.86 30.46 -22.66
CA ASN A 7 -38.09 29.83 -21.59
C ASN A 7 -38.73 30.09 -20.20
N GLN A 8 -39.26 31.28 -19.96
CA GLN A 8 -39.95 31.63 -18.71
C GLN A 8 -41.28 30.86 -18.55
N ALA A 9 -42.03 30.64 -19.65
CA ALA A 9 -43.20 29.78 -19.64
C ALA A 9 -42.83 28.32 -19.31
N SER A 10 -41.77 27.80 -19.91
CA SER A 10 -41.29 26.41 -19.66
C SER A 10 -40.83 26.18 -18.23
N LEU A 11 -40.21 27.16 -17.56
CA LEU A 11 -39.80 27.05 -16.14
C LEU A 11 -40.99 26.85 -15.18
N ARG A 12 -42.19 27.38 -15.53
CA ARG A 12 -43.40 27.18 -14.70
C ARG A 12 -43.92 25.76 -14.69
N HIS A 13 -43.50 24.94 -15.65
CA HIS A 13 -43.86 23.52 -15.74
C HIS A 13 -42.95 22.61 -14.93
N LEU A 14 -41.86 23.15 -14.34
CA LEU A 14 -41.01 22.33 -13.43
C LEU A 14 -41.80 21.94 -12.18
N PRO A 15 -41.81 20.64 -11.83
CA PRO A 15 -42.58 20.18 -10.69
C PRO A 15 -42.01 20.73 -9.38
N LYS A 16 -42.88 20.92 -8.39
CA LYS A 16 -42.48 21.38 -7.07
C LYS A 16 -41.81 20.24 -6.30
N VAL A 17 -40.79 20.54 -5.52
CA VAL A 17 -40.03 19.56 -4.74
C VAL A 17 -40.96 18.66 -3.89
N HIS A 18 -41.93 19.25 -3.17
CA HIS A 18 -42.82 18.46 -2.32
C HIS A 18 -43.69 17.48 -3.13
N ALA A 19 -44.17 17.88 -4.31
CA ALA A 19 -44.95 17.00 -5.18
C ALA A 19 -44.10 15.83 -5.71
N LEU A 20 -42.84 16.06 -6.00
CA LEU A 20 -41.91 15.00 -6.38
C LEU A 20 -41.65 14.01 -5.22
N LEU A 21 -41.54 14.50 -3.98
CA LEU A 21 -41.29 13.63 -2.82
C LEU A 21 -42.46 12.73 -2.46
N GLU A 22 -43.68 13.00 -2.95
CA GLU A 22 -44.89 12.17 -2.73
C GLU A 22 -45.03 11.08 -3.79
N THR A 23 -44.23 11.10 -4.84
CA THR A 23 -44.29 10.06 -5.91
C THR A 23 -43.73 8.71 -5.48
N GLU A 24 -44.19 7.62 -6.11
CA GLU A 24 -43.69 6.29 -5.82
C GLU A 24 -42.18 6.12 -6.02
N PRO A 25 -41.55 6.68 -7.08
CA PRO A 25 -40.09 6.65 -7.19
C PRO A 25 -39.37 7.35 -6.03
N ALA A 26 -39.91 8.45 -5.50
CA ALA A 26 -39.34 9.11 -4.32
C ALA A 26 -39.46 8.28 -3.06
N LYS A 27 -40.63 7.64 -2.84
CA LYS A 27 -40.83 6.75 -1.69
C LYS A 27 -39.88 5.57 -1.69
N ALA A 28 -39.58 4.99 -2.87
CA ALA A 28 -38.60 3.93 -3.02
C ALA A 28 -37.19 4.40 -2.62
N LEU A 29 -36.79 5.61 -3.03
CA LEU A 29 -35.49 6.19 -2.62
C LEU A 29 -35.45 6.55 -1.13
N LEU A 30 -36.55 7.05 -0.56
CA LEU A 30 -36.67 7.39 0.87
C LEU A 30 -36.63 6.15 1.77
N ALA A 31 -37.00 4.98 1.26
CA ALA A 31 -36.84 3.71 1.99
C ALA A 31 -35.36 3.26 2.05
N ALA A 32 -34.54 3.65 1.08
CA ALA A 32 -33.14 3.24 0.96
C ALA A 32 -32.15 4.32 1.44
N LEU A 33 -32.50 5.60 1.41
CA LEU A 33 -31.62 6.73 1.66
C LEU A 33 -32.24 7.71 2.68
N PRO A 34 -31.39 8.40 3.47
CA PRO A 34 -31.87 9.47 4.36
C PRO A 34 -32.59 10.56 3.58
N ARG A 35 -33.72 11.06 4.15
CA ARG A 35 -34.52 12.11 3.52
C ARG A 35 -33.75 13.37 3.08
N PRO A 36 -32.75 13.90 3.84
CA PRO A 36 -31.94 15.02 3.39
C PRO A 36 -31.20 14.75 2.08
N VAL A 37 -30.68 13.51 1.88
CA VAL A 37 -29.98 13.11 0.65
C VAL A 37 -30.92 13.11 -0.54
N VAL A 38 -32.11 12.49 -0.40
CA VAL A 38 -33.12 12.48 -1.48
C VAL A 38 -33.59 13.90 -1.84
N LEU A 39 -33.76 14.73 -0.82
CA LEU A 39 -34.16 16.14 -1.02
C LEU A 39 -33.08 16.94 -1.78
N ASP A 40 -31.81 16.73 -1.45
CA ASP A 40 -30.69 17.41 -2.11
C ASP A 40 -30.55 16.96 -3.57
N GLU A 41 -30.70 15.65 -3.83
CA GLU A 41 -30.68 15.09 -5.18
C GLU A 41 -31.83 15.61 -6.04
N VAL A 42 -33.05 15.72 -5.49
CA VAL A 42 -34.20 16.30 -6.19
C VAL A 42 -33.95 17.78 -6.53
N ARG A 43 -33.43 18.57 -5.59
CA ARG A 43 -33.10 19.98 -5.83
C ARG A 43 -32.03 20.12 -6.91
N THR A 44 -30.98 19.31 -6.83
CA THR A 44 -29.88 19.30 -7.81
C THR A 44 -30.40 18.99 -9.21
N GLU A 45 -31.31 18.01 -9.35
CA GLU A 45 -31.86 17.67 -10.66
C GLU A 45 -32.77 18.78 -11.20
N LEU A 46 -33.59 19.39 -10.36
CA LEU A 46 -34.41 20.54 -10.76
C LEU A 46 -33.54 21.72 -11.19
N ASP A 47 -32.40 21.96 -10.55
CA ASP A 47 -31.46 23.00 -10.94
C ASP A 47 -30.71 22.67 -12.25
N VAL A 48 -30.44 21.40 -12.52
CA VAL A 48 -29.95 20.95 -13.83
C VAL A 48 -30.97 21.19 -14.91
N LEU A 49 -32.24 20.81 -14.69
CA LEU A 49 -33.33 21.04 -15.63
C LEU A 49 -33.59 22.54 -15.88
N ARG A 50 -33.53 23.36 -14.83
CA ARG A 50 -33.65 24.80 -14.92
C ARG A 50 -32.58 25.41 -15.86
N ARG A 51 -31.35 24.99 -15.70
CA ARG A 51 -30.24 25.43 -16.59
C ARG A 51 -30.43 24.97 -18.02
N LYS A 52 -30.89 23.74 -18.26
CA LYS A 52 -31.18 23.21 -19.59
C LYS A 52 -32.31 23.93 -20.28
N VAL A 53 -33.39 24.28 -19.55
CA VAL A 53 -34.51 25.09 -20.07
C VAL A 53 -34.01 26.46 -20.47
N LEU A 54 -33.21 27.12 -19.63
CA LEU A 54 -32.65 28.45 -19.95
C LEU A 54 -31.69 28.41 -21.14
N ALA A 55 -30.96 27.31 -21.33
CA ALA A 55 -30.12 27.09 -22.49
C ALA A 55 -30.88 26.68 -23.76
N GLY A 56 -32.18 26.43 -23.67
CA GLY A 56 -33.00 25.93 -24.79
C GLY A 56 -32.77 24.44 -25.10
N GLU A 57 -32.16 23.70 -24.20
CA GLU A 57 -31.77 22.28 -24.34
C GLU A 57 -32.85 21.33 -23.81
N ALA A 58 -33.82 21.82 -23.04
CA ALA A 58 -34.92 21.04 -22.48
C ALA A 58 -36.25 21.79 -22.56
N ALA A 59 -37.33 21.05 -22.81
CA ALA A 59 -38.71 21.59 -22.86
C ALA A 59 -39.66 20.61 -22.12
N PRO A 60 -40.79 21.11 -21.58
CA PRO A 60 -41.82 20.26 -20.97
C PRO A 60 -42.43 19.29 -22.00
N PRO A 61 -43.05 18.16 -21.51
CA PRO A 61 -43.37 17.91 -20.12
C PRO A 61 -42.19 17.34 -19.32
N PHE A 62 -42.05 17.76 -18.03
CA PHE A 62 -41.10 17.20 -17.09
C PHE A 62 -41.86 16.19 -16.18
N ASP A 63 -41.70 14.93 -16.43
CA ASP A 63 -42.30 13.88 -15.63
C ASP A 63 -41.43 13.44 -14.44
N ALA A 64 -42.07 12.90 -13.41
CA ALA A 64 -41.39 12.42 -12.24
C ALA A 64 -40.48 11.22 -12.55
N ALA A 65 -40.88 10.34 -13.47
CA ALA A 65 -40.11 9.14 -13.81
C ALA A 65 -38.75 9.50 -14.41
N GLY A 66 -38.71 10.40 -15.40
CA GLY A 66 -37.47 10.85 -16.02
C GLY A 66 -36.54 11.60 -15.04
N ILE A 67 -37.13 12.41 -14.12
CA ILE A 67 -36.37 13.08 -13.06
C ILE A 67 -35.71 12.05 -12.13
N PHE A 68 -36.46 11.06 -11.65
CA PHE A 68 -35.92 10.04 -10.75
C PHE A 68 -34.97 9.07 -11.44
N GLU A 69 -35.16 8.79 -12.72
CA GLU A 69 -34.19 8.04 -13.51
C GLU A 69 -32.84 8.78 -13.62
N ALA A 70 -32.84 10.10 -13.82
CA ALA A 70 -31.63 10.93 -13.82
C ALA A 70 -30.95 10.94 -12.43
N ILE A 71 -31.75 11.04 -11.36
CA ILE A 71 -31.24 10.95 -9.98
C ILE A 71 -30.62 9.60 -9.72
N GLN A 72 -31.28 8.50 -10.09
CA GLN A 72 -30.74 7.14 -9.91
C GLN A 72 -29.43 6.93 -10.67
N ARG A 73 -29.34 7.40 -11.92
CA ARG A 73 -28.10 7.35 -12.69
C ARG A 73 -26.96 8.13 -12.00
N ARG A 74 -27.25 9.30 -11.43
CA ARG A 74 -26.25 10.10 -10.70
C ARG A 74 -25.82 9.42 -9.40
N LEU A 75 -26.76 8.85 -8.65
CA LEU A 75 -26.47 8.07 -7.44
C LEU A 75 -25.61 6.84 -7.75
N ALA A 76 -25.97 6.10 -8.80
CA ALA A 76 -25.19 4.96 -9.27
C ALA A 76 -23.76 5.38 -9.69
N ALA A 77 -23.62 6.48 -10.40
CA ALA A 77 -22.32 7.04 -10.77
C ALA A 77 -21.51 7.51 -9.53
N SER A 78 -22.18 7.98 -8.48
CA SER A 78 -21.55 8.32 -7.20
C SER A 78 -21.08 7.07 -6.44
N ASP A 79 -21.85 5.99 -6.46
CA ASP A 79 -21.47 4.71 -5.86
C ASP A 79 -20.25 4.10 -6.56
N LEU A 80 -20.12 4.27 -7.88
CA LEU A 80 -18.93 3.84 -8.63
C LEU A 80 -17.64 4.56 -8.22
N ARG A 81 -17.71 5.69 -7.52
CA ARG A 81 -16.55 6.42 -6.99
C ARG A 81 -16.11 5.93 -5.61
N ARG A 82 -16.85 5.02 -4.96
CA ARG A 82 -16.49 4.44 -3.67
C ARG A 82 -15.42 3.37 -3.87
N LEU A 83 -14.68 3.07 -2.80
CA LEU A 83 -13.79 1.92 -2.78
C LEU A 83 -14.61 0.65 -2.93
N GLN A 84 -14.42 -0.06 -4.04
CA GLN A 84 -15.20 -1.25 -4.41
C GLN A 84 -14.29 -2.45 -4.67
N ARG A 85 -14.85 -3.63 -4.50
CA ARG A 85 -14.19 -4.85 -4.96
C ARG A 85 -14.07 -4.85 -6.49
N VAL A 86 -12.87 -5.11 -6.97
CA VAL A 86 -12.57 -5.26 -8.40
C VAL A 86 -11.99 -6.65 -8.70
N ILE A 87 -12.08 -7.07 -9.96
CA ILE A 87 -11.44 -8.29 -10.44
C ILE A 87 -10.11 -7.88 -11.07
N ASN A 88 -9.00 -8.38 -10.51
CA ASN A 88 -7.68 -8.16 -11.10
C ASN A 88 -7.46 -9.11 -12.28
N ALA A 89 -7.53 -8.58 -13.49
CA ALA A 89 -7.25 -9.29 -14.73
C ALA A 89 -6.02 -8.72 -15.46
N THR A 90 -5.12 -8.02 -14.76
CA THR A 90 -3.96 -7.35 -15.36
C THR A 90 -2.76 -8.26 -15.57
N GLY A 91 -2.71 -9.41 -14.88
CA GLY A 91 -1.53 -10.28 -14.85
C GLY A 91 -0.47 -9.88 -13.82
N ILE A 92 -0.72 -8.81 -13.03
CA ILE A 92 0.19 -8.34 -11.97
C ILE A 92 -0.43 -8.66 -10.61
N VAL A 93 0.12 -9.62 -9.87
CA VAL A 93 -0.46 -10.11 -8.60
C VAL A 93 -0.54 -9.00 -7.55
N ILE A 94 0.54 -8.28 -7.31
CA ILE A 94 0.62 -7.18 -6.31
C ILE A 94 0.48 -5.80 -6.97
N HIS A 95 -0.59 -5.63 -7.76
CA HIS A 95 -0.84 -4.42 -8.53
C HIS A 95 -1.08 -3.20 -7.62
N THR A 96 -0.25 -2.18 -7.72
CA THR A 96 -0.24 -0.98 -6.85
C THR A 96 -1.61 -0.30 -6.79
N ASN A 97 -2.25 -0.04 -7.95
CA ASN A 97 -3.52 0.69 -8.03
C ASN A 97 -4.74 -0.16 -7.61
N MET A 98 -4.55 -1.45 -7.32
CA MET A 98 -5.61 -2.37 -6.90
C MET A 98 -5.44 -2.81 -5.44
N GLY A 99 -4.66 -2.09 -4.65
CA GLY A 99 -4.47 -2.34 -3.22
C GLY A 99 -3.44 -3.40 -2.89
N ARG A 100 -2.62 -3.84 -3.85
CA ARG A 100 -1.52 -4.82 -3.69
C ARG A 100 -2.00 -6.19 -3.21
N ALA A 101 -1.40 -6.74 -2.13
CA ALA A 101 -1.70 -8.09 -1.65
C ALA A 101 -3.06 -8.16 -0.93
N PRO A 102 -3.98 -9.07 -1.34
CA PRO A 102 -5.11 -9.43 -0.52
C PRO A 102 -4.66 -10.12 0.77
N MET A 103 -5.30 -9.81 1.89
CA MET A 103 -4.99 -10.42 3.18
C MET A 103 -5.58 -11.83 3.30
N ALA A 104 -4.93 -12.67 4.10
CA ALA A 104 -5.45 -13.97 4.50
C ALA A 104 -6.70 -13.83 5.39
N GLU A 105 -7.59 -14.85 5.37
CA GLU A 105 -8.81 -14.87 6.19
C GLU A 105 -8.53 -14.70 7.69
N ALA A 106 -7.44 -15.28 8.18
CA ALA A 106 -7.00 -15.09 9.57
C ALA A 106 -6.70 -13.61 9.89
N ALA A 107 -6.06 -12.89 8.96
CA ALA A 107 -5.79 -11.47 9.12
C ALA A 107 -7.08 -10.63 9.06
N VAL A 108 -8.02 -10.96 8.16
CA VAL A 108 -9.34 -10.31 8.08
C VAL A 108 -10.13 -10.50 9.37
N ALA A 109 -10.14 -11.72 9.93
CA ALA A 109 -10.77 -12.03 11.21
C ALA A 109 -10.15 -11.22 12.37
N ALA A 110 -8.82 -11.13 12.41
CA ALA A 110 -8.10 -10.34 13.43
C ALA A 110 -8.43 -8.85 13.34
N VAL A 111 -8.46 -8.28 12.12
CA VAL A 111 -8.89 -6.88 11.90
C VAL A 111 -10.31 -6.65 12.39
N THR A 112 -11.23 -7.55 12.05
CA THR A 112 -12.64 -7.45 12.46
C THR A 112 -12.79 -7.48 13.98
N SER A 113 -12.05 -8.37 14.64
CA SER A 113 -12.03 -8.46 16.10
C SER A 113 -11.46 -7.18 16.74
N ALA A 114 -10.31 -6.69 16.26
CA ALA A 114 -9.68 -5.48 16.75
C ALA A 114 -10.53 -4.23 16.51
N ALA A 115 -11.30 -4.18 15.40
CA ALA A 115 -12.19 -3.07 15.09
C ALA A 115 -13.40 -3.01 16.04
N ARG A 116 -13.96 -4.16 16.40
CA ARG A 116 -15.18 -4.26 17.24
C ARG A 116 -14.92 -4.09 18.72
N ASN A 117 -13.69 -4.30 19.19
CA ASN A 117 -13.38 -4.40 20.61
C ASN A 117 -12.26 -3.45 21.06
N TYR A 118 -12.15 -3.25 22.37
CA TYR A 118 -10.91 -2.77 22.97
C TYR A 118 -9.81 -3.83 22.80
N SER A 119 -8.55 -3.40 22.80
CA SER A 119 -7.40 -4.29 22.68
C SER A 119 -6.29 -3.85 23.64
N ASN A 120 -5.40 -4.75 23.96
CA ASN A 120 -4.21 -4.53 24.78
C ASN A 120 -3.05 -3.86 24.02
N LEU A 121 -3.35 -2.98 23.06
CA LEU A 121 -2.40 -2.37 22.13
C LEU A 121 -1.13 -1.80 22.79
N GLU A 122 -1.28 -1.14 23.95
CA GLU A 122 -0.20 -0.58 24.76
C GLU A 122 -0.40 -0.95 26.25
N LEU A 123 -1.05 -2.08 26.52
CA LEU A 123 -1.30 -2.58 27.86
C LEU A 123 -0.69 -3.98 28.01
N ASP A 124 0.20 -4.14 28.95
CA ASP A 124 0.68 -5.44 29.38
C ASP A 124 -0.34 -6.06 30.35
N LEU A 125 -0.91 -7.21 29.94
CA LEU A 125 -2.01 -7.85 30.71
C LEU A 125 -1.55 -8.52 32.00
N GLU A 126 -0.28 -8.89 32.11
CA GLU A 126 0.26 -9.54 33.31
C GLU A 126 0.56 -8.51 34.41
N SER A 127 1.24 -7.42 34.01
CA SER A 127 1.62 -6.38 34.98
C SER A 127 0.57 -5.29 35.17
N GLY A 128 -0.42 -5.18 34.26
CA GLY A 128 -1.39 -4.09 34.21
C GLY A 128 -0.78 -2.74 33.86
N LYS A 129 0.49 -2.69 33.47
CA LYS A 129 1.20 -1.45 33.15
C LYS A 129 1.18 -1.17 31.66
N ARG A 130 1.57 0.06 31.30
CA ARG A 130 1.75 0.44 29.90
C ARG A 130 2.92 -0.35 29.31
N GLY A 131 2.64 -1.14 28.27
CA GLY A 131 3.61 -1.85 27.47
C GLY A 131 4.02 -1.12 26.18
N GLY A 132 4.95 -1.71 25.43
CA GLY A 132 5.32 -1.24 24.10
C GLY A 132 4.27 -1.63 23.06
N ARG A 133 4.02 -0.74 22.08
CA ARG A 133 3.12 -1.03 20.95
C ARG A 133 3.73 -2.11 20.06
N GLY A 134 3.01 -3.22 19.88
CA GLY A 134 3.43 -4.29 18.97
C GLY A 134 4.58 -5.17 19.47
N GLY A 135 4.83 -5.24 20.78
CA GLY A 135 5.89 -6.06 21.36
C GLY A 135 5.82 -7.53 20.93
N GLN A 136 4.63 -8.14 20.96
CA GLN A 136 4.41 -9.53 20.52
C GLN A 136 4.74 -9.74 19.03
N ILE A 137 4.48 -8.75 18.18
CA ILE A 137 4.82 -8.77 16.75
C ILE A 137 6.33 -8.68 16.57
N GLY A 138 6.99 -7.85 17.36
CA GLY A 138 8.45 -7.76 17.39
C GLY A 138 9.10 -9.11 17.73
N ASP A 139 8.56 -9.82 18.72
CA ASP A 139 9.04 -11.16 19.11
C ASP A 139 8.83 -12.19 17.99
N LEU A 140 7.68 -12.14 17.34
CA LEU A 140 7.37 -13.02 16.20
C LEU A 140 8.32 -12.76 15.02
N LEU A 141 8.54 -11.50 14.68
CA LEU A 141 9.49 -11.11 13.63
C LEU A 141 10.92 -11.55 13.95
N ARG A 142 11.36 -11.40 15.21
CA ARG A 142 12.68 -11.88 15.64
C ARG A 142 12.83 -13.39 15.44
N ARG A 143 11.79 -14.18 15.80
CA ARG A 143 11.81 -15.65 15.61
C ARG A 143 11.85 -16.03 14.14
N LEU A 144 11.05 -15.36 13.29
CA LEU A 144 10.96 -15.68 11.87
C LEU A 144 12.19 -15.26 11.07
N THR A 145 12.89 -14.19 11.48
CA THR A 145 13.95 -13.58 10.65
C THR A 145 15.35 -13.68 11.23
N GLY A 146 15.45 -13.94 12.55
CA GLY A 146 16.73 -13.89 13.28
C GLY A 146 17.22 -12.46 13.61
N ALA A 147 16.42 -11.42 13.35
CA ALA A 147 16.75 -10.04 13.74
C ALA A 147 16.78 -9.90 15.28
N GLU A 148 17.60 -8.96 15.80
CA GLU A 148 17.65 -8.68 17.23
C GLU A 148 16.44 -7.86 17.71
N ALA A 149 15.92 -6.97 16.84
CA ALA A 149 14.78 -6.12 17.13
C ALA A 149 13.97 -5.81 15.86
N ALA A 150 12.70 -5.41 16.06
CA ALA A 150 11.81 -4.97 14.99
C ALA A 150 10.99 -3.77 15.42
N LEU A 151 10.64 -2.90 14.45
CA LEU A 151 9.78 -1.75 14.62
C LEU A 151 8.78 -1.68 13.45
N ILE A 152 7.52 -1.35 13.73
CA ILE A 152 6.46 -1.30 12.74
C ILE A 152 5.98 0.14 12.57
N VAL A 153 5.92 0.61 11.32
CA VAL A 153 5.38 1.91 10.91
C VAL A 153 4.31 1.74 9.85
N ASN A 154 3.65 2.82 9.44
CA ASN A 154 2.46 2.78 8.58
C ASN A 154 2.73 2.38 7.11
N ASN A 155 3.95 2.52 6.60
CA ASN A 155 4.39 2.03 5.29
C ASN A 155 5.92 2.04 5.17
N ASN A 156 6.48 1.45 4.10
CA ASN A 156 7.92 1.35 3.92
C ASN A 156 8.60 2.71 3.64
N ALA A 157 7.94 3.65 2.99
CA ALA A 157 8.47 5.01 2.81
C ALA A 157 8.70 5.70 4.16
N ALA A 158 7.77 5.50 5.10
CA ALA A 158 7.92 5.97 6.47
C ALA A 158 9.04 5.24 7.22
N ALA A 159 9.27 3.96 6.93
CA ALA A 159 10.39 3.21 7.51
C ALA A 159 11.73 3.81 7.07
N VAL A 160 11.92 4.04 5.77
CA VAL A 160 13.14 4.66 5.23
C VAL A 160 13.33 6.08 5.79
N LEU A 161 12.28 6.91 5.78
CA LEU A 161 12.35 8.26 6.32
C LEU A 161 12.72 8.27 7.80
N LEU A 162 12.08 7.44 8.62
CA LEU A 162 12.36 7.34 10.06
C LEU A 162 13.80 6.87 10.30
N ALA A 163 14.23 5.81 9.60
CA ALA A 163 15.56 5.26 9.73
C ALA A 163 16.64 6.33 9.47
N LEU A 164 16.55 6.97 8.31
CA LEU A 164 17.55 7.98 7.91
C LEU A 164 17.49 9.23 8.79
N THR A 165 16.27 9.71 9.15
CA THR A 165 16.14 10.87 10.06
C THR A 165 16.76 10.58 11.42
N ALA A 166 16.53 9.38 11.96
CA ALA A 166 17.01 9.04 13.30
C ALA A 166 18.53 8.89 13.38
N VAL A 167 19.18 8.39 12.32
CA VAL A 167 20.62 8.02 12.40
C VAL A 167 21.53 8.79 11.46
N ALA A 168 21.03 9.45 10.42
CA ALA A 168 21.83 10.07 9.38
C ALA A 168 21.60 11.59 9.20
N ALA A 169 20.64 12.19 9.90
CA ALA A 169 20.38 13.63 9.78
C ALA A 169 21.66 14.46 9.99
N GLY A 170 21.91 15.40 9.06
CA GLY A 170 23.12 16.22 9.05
C GLY A 170 24.38 15.53 8.49
N GLY A 171 24.36 14.20 8.31
CA GLY A 171 25.46 13.42 7.76
C GLY A 171 25.22 12.97 6.32
N GLU A 172 26.08 12.09 5.84
CA GLU A 172 26.02 11.56 4.47
C GLU A 172 25.46 10.15 4.41
N VAL A 173 24.64 9.90 3.39
CA VAL A 173 24.14 8.58 2.99
C VAL A 173 24.72 8.25 1.62
N VAL A 174 25.55 7.22 1.57
CA VAL A 174 26.19 6.77 0.33
C VAL A 174 25.35 5.66 -0.30
N ILE A 175 25.00 5.83 -1.58
CA ILE A 175 24.13 4.92 -2.34
C ILE A 175 24.62 4.79 -3.78
N SER A 176 24.41 3.62 -4.40
CA SER A 176 24.66 3.39 -5.83
C SER A 176 23.72 4.22 -6.71
N ARG A 177 24.24 4.83 -7.80
CA ARG A 177 23.42 5.46 -8.84
C ARG A 177 22.43 4.51 -9.47
N GLY A 178 22.78 3.22 -9.61
CA GLY A 178 21.88 2.20 -10.11
C GLY A 178 20.70 1.87 -9.19
N GLU A 179 20.75 2.34 -7.94
CA GLU A 179 19.75 2.11 -6.91
C GLU A 179 18.90 3.35 -6.59
N LEU A 180 19.07 4.45 -7.33
CA LEU A 180 18.26 5.67 -7.22
C LEU A 180 16.91 5.45 -7.94
N VAL A 181 16.03 4.72 -7.30
CA VAL A 181 14.77 4.25 -7.90
C VAL A 181 13.62 5.23 -7.68
N GLU A 182 12.69 5.28 -8.65
CA GLU A 182 11.35 5.80 -8.48
C GLU A 182 10.37 4.62 -8.42
N ILE A 183 9.60 4.55 -7.34
CA ILE A 183 8.59 3.52 -7.12
C ILE A 183 7.20 4.16 -7.23
N GLY A 184 6.16 3.39 -7.54
CA GLY A 184 4.82 3.85 -7.87
C GLY A 184 4.28 5.00 -7.00
N GLY A 185 3.60 5.96 -7.66
CA GLY A 185 3.08 7.16 -7.01
C GLY A 185 4.08 8.31 -6.87
N GLY A 186 5.24 8.24 -7.57
CA GLY A 186 6.25 9.31 -7.54
C GLY A 186 7.15 9.28 -6.30
N PHE A 187 7.20 8.16 -5.58
CA PHE A 187 8.17 7.96 -4.50
C PHE A 187 9.57 7.79 -5.08
N ARG A 188 10.46 8.72 -4.76
CA ARG A 188 11.87 8.72 -5.17
C ARG A 188 12.78 8.59 -3.97
N VAL A 189 13.68 7.63 -3.99
CA VAL A 189 14.65 7.43 -2.91
C VAL A 189 15.50 8.69 -2.63
N PRO A 190 16.01 9.41 -3.65
CA PRO A 190 16.74 10.66 -3.43
C PRO A 190 15.95 11.71 -2.64
N ASP A 191 14.65 11.86 -2.93
CA ASP A 191 13.79 12.85 -2.26
C ASP A 191 13.62 12.49 -0.77
N VAL A 192 13.47 11.20 -0.46
CA VAL A 192 13.33 10.73 0.93
C VAL A 192 14.64 10.91 1.71
N ILE A 193 15.79 10.62 1.10
CA ILE A 193 17.09 10.88 1.71
C ILE A 193 17.21 12.38 2.04
N THR A 194 16.89 13.26 1.11
CA THR A 194 16.93 14.72 1.33
C THR A 194 15.97 15.15 2.43
N GLN A 195 14.73 14.64 2.43
CA GLN A 195 13.71 14.95 3.46
C GLN A 195 14.09 14.46 4.85
N SER A 196 14.93 13.44 4.96
CA SER A 196 15.45 12.96 6.25
C SER A 196 16.45 13.92 6.90
N GLY A 197 16.89 14.95 6.19
CA GLY A 197 17.96 15.86 6.61
C GLY A 197 19.36 15.31 6.35
N ALA A 198 19.50 14.17 5.70
CA ALA A 198 20.79 13.62 5.28
C ALA A 198 21.22 14.17 3.92
N ARG A 199 22.54 14.17 3.65
CA ARG A 199 23.11 14.48 2.34
C ARG A 199 23.28 13.22 1.52
N LEU A 200 22.71 13.22 0.33
CA LEU A 200 22.88 12.14 -0.65
C LEU A 200 24.27 12.16 -1.25
N VAL A 201 24.99 11.04 -1.23
CA VAL A 201 26.26 10.81 -1.91
C VAL A 201 26.12 9.64 -2.87
N GLU A 202 26.12 9.95 -4.16
CA GLU A 202 25.93 8.97 -5.22
C GLU A 202 27.27 8.36 -5.64
N VAL A 203 27.33 7.02 -5.78
CA VAL A 203 28.54 6.32 -6.20
C VAL A 203 28.31 5.45 -7.45
N GLY A 204 29.39 5.18 -8.16
CA GLY A 204 29.36 4.37 -9.38
C GLY A 204 28.66 5.06 -10.55
N THR A 205 28.08 4.24 -11.41
CA THR A 205 27.29 4.64 -12.59
C THR A 205 25.96 3.92 -12.59
N THR A 206 25.07 4.26 -13.53
CA THR A 206 23.75 3.63 -13.65
C THR A 206 23.80 2.11 -13.70
N ASN A 207 24.79 1.54 -14.41
CA ASN A 207 24.87 0.12 -14.68
C ASN A 207 26.03 -0.59 -13.97
N LYS A 208 26.96 0.15 -13.35
CA LYS A 208 28.11 -0.45 -12.65
C LYS A 208 28.46 0.33 -11.40
N THR A 209 28.41 -0.37 -10.27
CA THR A 209 28.88 0.14 -8.98
C THR A 209 29.67 -0.96 -8.28
N ARG A 210 30.88 -0.65 -7.87
CA ARG A 210 31.81 -1.55 -7.19
C ARG A 210 32.05 -1.10 -5.77
N ILE A 211 32.48 -2.02 -4.91
CA ILE A 211 32.83 -1.67 -3.53
C ILE A 211 33.89 -0.57 -3.44
N GLY A 212 34.81 -0.51 -4.43
CA GLY A 212 35.80 0.56 -4.51
C GLY A 212 35.21 1.96 -4.72
N ASP A 213 34.05 2.08 -5.32
CA ASP A 213 33.33 3.35 -5.50
C ASP A 213 32.79 3.85 -4.16
N TYR A 214 32.17 2.94 -3.36
CA TYR A 214 31.77 3.23 -1.99
C TYR A 214 32.95 3.61 -1.11
N LYS A 215 34.05 2.83 -1.16
CA LYS A 215 35.26 3.09 -0.34
C LYS A 215 35.84 4.48 -0.57
N LYS A 216 35.86 4.96 -1.81
CA LYS A 216 36.37 6.31 -2.17
C LYS A 216 35.42 7.42 -1.68
N ALA A 217 34.14 7.15 -1.51
CA ALA A 217 33.15 8.14 -1.11
C ALA A 217 33.01 8.27 0.42
N VAL A 218 33.54 7.33 1.20
CA VAL A 218 33.50 7.40 2.67
C VAL A 218 34.33 8.60 3.16
N THR A 219 33.67 9.44 3.96
CA THR A 219 34.24 10.60 4.64
C THR A 219 33.97 10.55 6.14
N ALA A 220 34.48 11.51 6.90
CA ALA A 220 34.14 11.65 8.33
C ALA A 220 32.67 11.99 8.59
N GLU A 221 31.96 12.51 7.57
CA GLU A 221 30.55 12.87 7.62
C GLU A 221 29.61 11.70 7.25
N THR A 222 30.14 10.61 6.68
CA THR A 222 29.37 9.44 6.27
C THR A 222 28.79 8.76 7.50
N LYS A 223 27.48 8.46 7.45
CA LYS A 223 26.72 7.76 8.52
C LYS A 223 26.18 6.41 8.07
N VAL A 224 25.74 6.33 6.81
CA VAL A 224 25.02 5.15 6.29
C VAL A 224 25.55 4.78 4.91
N LEU A 225 25.77 3.49 4.71
CA LEU A 225 25.85 2.86 3.39
C LEU A 225 24.45 2.25 3.13
N LEU A 226 23.76 2.82 2.15
CA LEU A 226 22.39 2.39 1.82
C LEU A 226 22.40 1.51 0.58
N LYS A 227 21.79 0.35 0.68
CA LYS A 227 21.44 -0.50 -0.46
C LYS A 227 19.92 -0.42 -0.69
N VAL A 228 19.51 -0.32 -1.95
CA VAL A 228 18.09 -0.29 -2.33
C VAL A 228 17.84 -1.30 -3.44
N HIS A 229 16.90 -2.23 -3.20
CA HIS A 229 16.57 -3.24 -4.18
C HIS A 229 15.68 -2.67 -5.30
N ALA A 230 16.14 -2.84 -6.55
CA ALA A 230 15.40 -2.41 -7.75
C ALA A 230 14.27 -3.40 -8.10
N SER A 231 13.18 -3.37 -7.31
CA SER A 231 12.07 -4.35 -7.42
C SER A 231 11.18 -4.17 -8.66
N ASN A 232 11.23 -3.02 -9.34
CA ASN A 232 10.29 -2.66 -10.41
C ASN A 232 10.94 -2.47 -11.80
N TYR A 233 12.25 -2.63 -11.91
CA TYR A 233 12.98 -2.61 -13.19
C TYR A 233 14.22 -3.51 -13.13
N ARG A 234 14.83 -3.74 -14.29
CA ARG A 234 16.12 -4.46 -14.42
C ARG A 234 17.02 -3.70 -15.38
N ILE A 235 18.30 -3.59 -15.00
CA ILE A 235 19.35 -3.14 -15.92
C ILE A 235 19.97 -4.40 -16.54
N VAL A 236 19.97 -4.47 -17.86
CA VAL A 236 20.42 -5.66 -18.61
C VAL A 236 21.61 -5.29 -19.48
N GLY A 237 22.60 -6.17 -19.58
CA GLY A 237 23.81 -5.99 -20.38
C GLY A 237 25.07 -6.00 -19.53
N PHE A 238 25.95 -5.03 -19.73
CA PHE A 238 27.21 -4.91 -18.98
C PHE A 238 26.96 -4.26 -17.62
N THR A 239 26.41 -5.03 -16.68
CA THR A 239 26.04 -4.58 -15.32
C THR A 239 26.97 -5.16 -14.27
N GLU A 240 27.12 -4.43 -13.17
CA GLU A 240 27.83 -4.88 -11.98
C GLU A 240 27.27 -4.11 -10.76
N GLU A 241 26.91 -4.82 -9.72
CA GLU A 241 26.41 -4.24 -8.48
C GLU A 241 27.21 -4.73 -7.28
N THR A 242 27.32 -3.89 -6.26
CA THR A 242 27.99 -4.26 -5.01
C THR A 242 27.07 -5.16 -4.19
N ALA A 243 27.59 -6.32 -3.80
CA ALA A 243 26.83 -7.27 -2.96
C ALA A 243 26.69 -6.74 -1.53
N LEU A 244 25.57 -7.05 -0.87
CA LEU A 244 25.30 -6.63 0.51
C LEU A 244 26.40 -7.05 1.50
N PRO A 245 26.97 -8.28 1.45
CA PRO A 245 28.08 -8.67 2.33
C PRO A 245 29.34 -7.79 2.17
N GLU A 246 29.62 -7.29 0.98
CA GLU A 246 30.76 -6.38 0.74
C GLU A 246 30.53 -5.00 1.40
N LEU A 247 29.27 -4.48 1.30
CA LEU A 247 28.89 -3.24 2.00
C LEU A 247 28.96 -3.42 3.52
N VAL A 248 28.51 -4.55 4.04
CA VAL A 248 28.58 -4.87 5.48
C VAL A 248 30.03 -4.93 5.95
N ALA A 249 30.93 -5.54 5.17
CA ALA A 249 32.36 -5.57 5.50
C ALA A 249 32.95 -4.15 5.55
N LEU A 250 32.64 -3.33 4.54
CA LEU A 250 33.06 -1.92 4.49
C LEU A 250 32.48 -1.09 5.65
N GLY A 251 31.20 -1.27 5.96
CA GLY A 251 30.55 -0.61 7.09
C GLY A 251 31.24 -0.91 8.41
N ARG A 252 31.58 -2.19 8.65
CA ARG A 252 32.33 -2.62 9.84
C ARG A 252 33.76 -2.02 9.89
N GLU A 253 34.46 -1.97 8.75
CA GLU A 253 35.81 -1.37 8.65
C GLU A 253 35.80 0.10 9.10
N HIS A 254 34.72 0.84 8.77
CA HIS A 254 34.62 2.29 9.02
C HIS A 254 33.66 2.69 10.15
N GLY A 255 33.03 1.73 10.82
CA GLY A 255 32.05 2.02 11.89
C GLY A 255 30.76 2.67 11.38
N LEU A 256 30.37 2.39 10.13
CA LEU A 256 29.19 2.93 9.47
C LEU A 256 28.02 1.94 9.57
N LEU A 257 26.79 2.45 9.61
CA LEU A 257 25.59 1.62 9.51
C LEU A 257 25.36 1.19 8.06
N VAL A 258 25.00 -0.08 7.86
CA VAL A 258 24.57 -0.62 6.56
C VAL A 258 23.09 -0.90 6.62
N MET A 259 22.34 -0.23 5.73
CA MET A 259 20.90 -0.37 5.63
C MET A 259 20.52 -0.96 4.28
N ASP A 260 19.52 -1.84 4.27
CA ASP A 260 19.00 -2.47 3.07
C ASP A 260 17.49 -2.18 2.94
N ASP A 261 17.11 -1.33 1.99
CA ASP A 261 15.71 -1.15 1.59
C ASP A 261 15.34 -2.21 0.58
N LEU A 262 14.94 -3.36 1.10
CA LEU A 262 14.51 -4.52 0.33
C LEU A 262 13.15 -4.29 -0.33
N GLY A 263 12.27 -3.58 0.32
CA GLY A 263 10.96 -3.18 -0.17
C GLY A 263 9.96 -4.32 -0.41
N SER A 264 10.39 -5.47 -0.93
CA SER A 264 9.51 -6.59 -1.34
C SER A 264 8.87 -7.33 -0.16
N GLY A 265 9.57 -7.43 0.97
CA GLY A 265 9.09 -8.13 2.15
C GLY A 265 9.02 -9.66 2.02
N ALA A 266 9.81 -10.25 1.12
CA ALA A 266 9.87 -11.69 0.95
C ALA A 266 10.45 -12.37 2.20
N LEU A 267 9.67 -13.25 2.83
CA LEU A 267 10.14 -14.17 3.89
C LEU A 267 10.39 -15.58 3.35
N VAL A 268 9.94 -15.87 2.15
CA VAL A 268 10.03 -17.17 1.48
C VAL A 268 10.79 -16.99 0.18
N ASP A 269 11.72 -17.92 -0.10
CA ASP A 269 12.39 -18.00 -1.39
C ASP A 269 11.39 -18.35 -2.50
N VAL A 270 11.11 -17.40 -3.36
CA VAL A 270 10.15 -17.55 -4.48
C VAL A 270 10.69 -18.40 -5.63
N THR A 271 12.00 -18.69 -5.68
CA THR A 271 12.59 -19.57 -6.70
C THR A 271 12.04 -21.00 -6.62
N ARG A 272 11.60 -21.43 -5.44
CA ARG A 272 10.90 -22.70 -5.24
C ARG A 272 9.59 -22.84 -6.01
N PHE A 273 9.05 -21.72 -6.51
CA PHE A 273 7.87 -21.69 -7.39
C PHE A 273 8.26 -21.55 -8.87
N GLY A 274 9.54 -21.60 -9.21
CA GLY A 274 10.05 -21.38 -10.57
C GLY A 274 10.05 -19.90 -10.98
N LEU A 275 9.96 -18.97 -10.03
CA LEU A 275 10.05 -17.54 -10.25
C LEU A 275 11.51 -17.05 -10.21
N PRO A 276 11.82 -15.89 -10.83
CA PRO A 276 13.13 -15.27 -10.68
C PRO A 276 13.49 -15.05 -9.20
N TYR A 277 14.78 -15.08 -8.91
CA TYR A 277 15.29 -14.80 -7.57
C TYR A 277 14.83 -13.40 -7.09
N GLU A 278 14.37 -13.37 -5.85
CA GLU A 278 14.02 -12.17 -5.09
C GLU A 278 14.69 -12.28 -3.73
N PRO A 279 15.51 -11.30 -3.30
CA PRO A 279 16.20 -11.38 -2.03
C PRO A 279 15.20 -11.40 -0.86
N THR A 280 15.51 -12.21 0.14
CA THR A 280 14.65 -12.38 1.33
C THR A 280 15.17 -11.57 2.52
N VAL A 281 14.25 -11.26 3.44
CA VAL A 281 14.60 -10.62 4.73
C VAL A 281 15.62 -11.44 5.50
N LEU A 282 15.49 -12.77 5.46
CA LEU A 282 16.40 -13.69 6.15
C LEU A 282 17.84 -13.58 5.61
N GLU A 283 17.99 -13.48 4.30
CA GLU A 283 19.31 -13.28 3.66
C GLU A 283 19.93 -11.95 4.05
N THR A 284 19.15 -10.86 4.07
CA THR A 284 19.61 -9.53 4.49
C THR A 284 20.11 -9.52 5.94
N ILE A 285 19.33 -10.13 6.86
CA ILE A 285 19.73 -10.23 8.27
C ILE A 285 20.96 -11.13 8.42
N LYS A 286 20.99 -12.28 7.73
CA LYS A 286 22.14 -13.20 7.74
C LYS A 286 23.41 -12.58 7.16
N ALA A 287 23.29 -11.72 6.15
CA ALA A 287 24.40 -10.96 5.59
C ALA A 287 24.99 -9.95 6.60
N GLY A 288 24.22 -9.59 7.63
CA GLY A 288 24.66 -8.74 8.73
C GLY A 288 24.38 -7.24 8.48
N ALA A 289 23.39 -6.90 7.66
CA ALA A 289 22.88 -5.54 7.57
C ALA A 289 22.43 -5.07 8.97
N ASP A 290 22.70 -3.81 9.30
CA ASP A 290 22.30 -3.23 10.58
C ASP A 290 20.79 -3.02 10.65
N VAL A 291 20.17 -2.65 9.52
CA VAL A 291 18.72 -2.47 9.38
C VAL A 291 18.25 -2.92 8.00
N ALA A 292 17.25 -3.78 7.96
CA ALA A 292 16.44 -4.09 6.78
C ALA A 292 15.11 -3.35 6.85
N MET A 293 14.61 -2.83 5.73
CA MET A 293 13.33 -2.12 5.62
C MET A 293 12.47 -2.79 4.56
N VAL A 294 11.23 -3.14 4.92
CA VAL A 294 10.34 -3.91 4.04
C VAL A 294 8.88 -3.47 4.12
N SER A 295 8.13 -3.73 3.03
CA SER A 295 6.68 -3.51 2.97
C SER A 295 5.91 -4.76 3.39
N GLY A 296 4.90 -4.60 4.24
CA GLY A 296 4.03 -5.71 4.66
C GLY A 296 3.03 -6.15 3.59
N ASP A 297 2.63 -5.27 2.68
CA ASP A 297 1.56 -5.46 1.70
C ASP A 297 2.02 -5.92 0.30
N LYS A 298 3.26 -6.41 0.22
CA LYS A 298 3.82 -6.99 -1.02
C LYS A 298 3.94 -8.52 -0.90
N LEU A 299 5.16 -9.06 -1.03
CA LEU A 299 5.38 -10.53 -0.99
C LEU A 299 5.13 -11.15 0.38
N LEU A 300 5.22 -10.37 1.46
CA LEU A 300 4.81 -10.82 2.79
C LEU A 300 3.29 -11.12 2.84
N GLY A 301 2.46 -10.47 2.02
CA GLY A 301 1.03 -10.77 1.94
C GLY A 301 0.19 -10.27 3.12
N GLY A 302 0.71 -9.32 3.87
CA GLY A 302 0.05 -8.69 5.02
C GLY A 302 -0.60 -7.34 4.71
N PRO A 303 -0.93 -6.56 5.74
CA PRO A 303 -1.44 -5.21 5.59
C PRO A 303 -0.37 -4.24 5.11
N GLN A 304 -0.80 -3.05 4.62
CA GLN A 304 0.13 -1.96 4.38
C GLN A 304 0.80 -1.56 5.71
N CYS A 305 2.10 -1.79 5.79
CA CYS A 305 2.97 -1.30 6.85
C CYS A 305 4.42 -1.28 6.36
N GLY A 306 5.26 -0.53 7.05
CA GLY A 306 6.71 -0.63 6.96
C GLY A 306 7.24 -1.40 8.16
N ILE A 307 8.17 -2.29 7.93
CA ILE A 307 8.81 -3.09 8.97
C ILE A 307 10.30 -2.81 8.92
N LEU A 308 10.86 -2.34 10.04
CA LEU A 308 12.30 -2.18 10.24
C LEU A 308 12.77 -3.35 11.11
N LEU A 309 13.80 -4.04 10.66
CA LEU A 309 14.34 -5.25 11.27
C LEU A 309 15.86 -5.12 11.35
N GLY A 310 16.48 -5.57 12.41
CA GLY A 310 17.94 -5.57 12.47
C GLY A 310 18.47 -5.54 13.89
N ARG A 311 19.60 -4.86 14.07
CA ARG A 311 20.30 -4.75 15.36
C ARG A 311 19.47 -3.93 16.36
N ALA A 312 19.54 -4.31 17.61
CA ALA A 312 18.76 -3.68 18.68
C ALA A 312 19.06 -2.18 18.85
N ALA A 313 20.31 -1.77 18.74
CA ALA A 313 20.70 -0.39 18.99
C ALA A 313 20.12 0.63 18.00
N PRO A 314 20.27 0.47 16.66
CA PRO A 314 19.66 1.39 15.70
C PRO A 314 18.12 1.33 15.76
N ILE A 315 17.50 0.16 15.96
CA ILE A 315 16.05 0.05 16.09
C ILE A 315 15.56 0.81 17.33
N ALA A 316 16.24 0.73 18.46
CA ALA A 316 15.90 1.48 19.67
C ALA A 316 16.02 3.00 19.47
N GLN A 317 17.05 3.46 18.74
CA GLN A 317 17.19 4.87 18.38
C GLN A 317 16.01 5.36 17.54
N MET A 318 15.57 4.60 16.55
CA MET A 318 14.40 4.91 15.72
C MET A 318 13.10 4.91 16.55
N ALA A 319 12.92 3.95 17.45
CA ALA A 319 11.75 3.84 18.32
C ALA A 319 11.62 5.01 19.32
N SER A 320 12.76 5.60 19.75
CA SER A 320 12.79 6.75 20.63
C SER A 320 12.64 8.10 19.91
N HIS A 321 12.79 8.12 18.57
CA HIS A 321 12.72 9.35 17.80
C HIS A 321 11.27 9.90 17.76
N PRO A 322 11.05 11.22 17.94
CA PRO A 322 9.70 11.82 17.95
C PRO A 322 8.87 11.53 16.69
N LEU A 323 9.52 11.43 15.54
CA LEU A 323 8.88 11.11 14.26
C LEU A 323 8.17 9.75 14.30
N PHE A 324 8.68 8.77 15.05
CA PHE A 324 8.02 7.47 15.20
C PHE A 324 6.57 7.59 15.67
N ARG A 325 6.29 8.53 16.59
CA ARG A 325 4.92 8.76 17.07
C ARG A 325 3.96 9.14 15.95
N ALA A 326 4.42 9.91 14.97
CA ALA A 326 3.61 10.31 13.80
C ALA A 326 3.44 9.17 12.78
N LEU A 327 4.43 8.26 12.69
CA LEU A 327 4.50 7.21 11.69
C LEU A 327 4.04 5.82 12.18
N ARG A 328 3.73 5.66 13.46
CA ARG A 328 3.38 4.36 14.05
C ARG A 328 2.10 3.77 13.46
N ALA A 329 2.08 2.46 13.27
CA ALA A 329 0.93 1.72 12.78
C ALA A 329 -0.24 1.74 13.80
N ASP A 330 -1.48 1.68 13.31
CA ASP A 330 -2.69 1.58 14.11
C ASP A 330 -2.97 0.13 14.57
N LYS A 331 -4.01 -0.05 15.41
CA LYS A 331 -4.33 -1.38 15.96
C LYS A 331 -4.82 -2.38 14.92
N LEU A 332 -5.46 -1.92 13.84
CA LEU A 332 -5.98 -2.81 12.78
C LEU A 332 -4.84 -3.36 11.96
N THR A 333 -3.91 -2.49 11.57
CA THR A 333 -2.67 -2.87 10.89
C THR A 333 -1.84 -3.87 11.71
N LEU A 334 -1.69 -3.61 13.02
CA LEU A 334 -0.92 -4.51 13.89
C LEU A 334 -1.61 -5.87 14.04
N ALA A 335 -2.93 -5.92 14.22
CA ALA A 335 -3.67 -7.17 14.32
C ALA A 335 -3.59 -8.00 13.03
N ALA A 336 -3.70 -7.33 11.88
CA ALA A 336 -3.55 -8.00 10.57
C ALA A 336 -2.14 -8.54 10.37
N LEU A 337 -1.12 -7.72 10.71
CA LEU A 337 0.28 -8.13 10.57
C LEU A 337 0.61 -9.32 11.45
N GLU A 338 0.21 -9.30 12.73
CA GLU A 338 0.41 -10.42 13.64
C GLU A 338 -0.20 -11.71 13.10
N ALA A 339 -1.47 -11.66 12.70
CA ALA A 339 -2.16 -12.82 12.16
C ALA A 339 -1.51 -13.34 10.86
N THR A 340 -1.02 -12.44 10.00
CA THR A 340 -0.29 -12.82 8.78
C THR A 340 1.04 -13.50 9.12
N LEU A 341 1.84 -12.92 10.04
CA LEU A 341 3.14 -13.48 10.42
C LEU A 341 3.02 -14.85 11.07
N ARG A 342 1.95 -15.13 11.84
CA ARG A 342 1.70 -16.47 12.41
C ARG A 342 1.51 -17.54 11.34
N LEU A 343 1.06 -17.21 10.14
CA LEU A 343 0.98 -18.17 9.04
C LEU A 343 2.35 -18.62 8.53
N TYR A 344 3.39 -17.83 8.77
CA TYR A 344 4.77 -18.17 8.43
C TYR A 344 5.46 -19.08 9.46
N GLU A 345 4.82 -19.36 10.61
CA GLU A 345 5.31 -20.37 11.57
C GLU A 345 5.10 -21.81 11.04
N ASP A 346 4.27 -21.98 9.99
CA ASP A 346 4.03 -23.26 9.29
C ASP A 346 4.48 -23.15 7.83
N ASP A 347 5.76 -23.46 7.56
CA ASP A 347 6.39 -23.32 6.23
C ASP A 347 5.74 -24.25 5.17
N ASP A 348 5.17 -25.38 5.58
CA ASP A 348 4.52 -26.31 4.66
C ASP A 348 3.18 -25.75 4.14
N ARG A 349 2.48 -24.97 4.96
CA ARG A 349 1.14 -24.44 4.64
C ARG A 349 1.12 -22.97 4.22
N VAL A 350 2.20 -22.24 4.38
CA VAL A 350 2.26 -20.79 4.10
C VAL A 350 1.83 -20.46 2.67
N THR A 351 2.17 -21.29 1.70
CA THR A 351 1.80 -21.13 0.29
C THR A 351 0.31 -21.39 0.01
N GLU A 352 -0.39 -22.05 0.91
CA GLU A 352 -1.84 -22.26 0.79
C GLU A 352 -2.63 -21.16 1.52
N THR A 353 -2.08 -20.66 2.61
CA THR A 353 -2.77 -19.77 3.55
C THR A 353 -2.56 -18.29 3.26
N VAL A 354 -1.39 -17.90 2.69
CA VAL A 354 -1.10 -16.52 2.31
C VAL A 354 -1.48 -16.29 0.84
N PRO A 355 -2.50 -15.45 0.54
CA PRO A 355 -3.07 -15.34 -0.81
C PRO A 355 -2.06 -14.98 -1.90
N VAL A 356 -1.11 -14.08 -1.63
CA VAL A 356 -0.09 -13.71 -2.62
C VAL A 356 0.81 -14.89 -2.96
N LEU A 357 1.28 -15.65 -1.96
CA LEU A 357 2.11 -16.82 -2.17
C LEU A 357 1.32 -17.93 -2.87
N HIS A 358 0.05 -18.11 -2.50
CA HIS A 358 -0.86 -19.04 -3.16
C HIS A 358 -1.03 -18.73 -4.66
N MET A 359 -1.17 -17.45 -5.03
CA MET A 359 -1.25 -17.04 -6.43
C MET A 359 0.06 -17.27 -7.18
N LEU A 360 1.19 -16.97 -6.56
CA LEU A 360 2.53 -17.10 -7.15
C LEU A 360 2.99 -18.55 -7.28
N SER A 361 2.52 -19.46 -6.41
CA SER A 361 2.88 -20.89 -6.44
C SER A 361 2.09 -21.71 -7.47
N ARG A 362 1.10 -21.09 -8.18
CA ARG A 362 0.30 -21.78 -9.19
C ARG A 362 1.11 -22.16 -10.42
N THR A 363 0.97 -23.42 -10.85
CA THR A 363 1.67 -23.92 -12.04
C THR A 363 1.08 -23.36 -13.34
N LYS A 364 1.88 -23.32 -14.38
CA LYS A 364 1.44 -22.93 -15.73
C LYS A 364 0.26 -23.78 -16.21
N GLU A 365 0.26 -25.07 -15.90
CA GLU A 365 -0.78 -26.03 -16.27
C GLU A 365 -2.10 -25.71 -15.57
N GLU A 366 -2.06 -25.39 -14.28
CA GLU A 366 -3.26 -24.98 -13.53
C GLU A 366 -3.83 -23.66 -14.06
N LEU A 367 -2.97 -22.66 -14.28
CA LEU A 367 -3.39 -21.38 -14.85
C LEU A 367 -3.98 -21.54 -16.25
N THR A 368 -3.40 -22.40 -17.11
CA THR A 368 -3.91 -22.70 -18.43
C THR A 368 -5.30 -23.35 -18.37
N ARG A 369 -5.51 -24.31 -17.45
CA ARG A 369 -6.84 -24.94 -17.26
C ARG A 369 -7.88 -23.91 -16.82
N ARG A 370 -7.54 -23.03 -15.86
CA ARG A 370 -8.43 -21.96 -15.37
C ARG A 370 -8.77 -20.97 -16.48
N ALA A 371 -7.78 -20.51 -17.25
CA ALA A 371 -7.98 -19.59 -18.37
C ALA A 371 -8.91 -20.19 -19.43
N ARG A 372 -8.74 -21.46 -19.79
CA ARG A 372 -9.63 -22.16 -20.74
C ARG A 372 -11.07 -22.25 -20.22
N ARG A 373 -11.27 -22.55 -18.92
CA ARG A 373 -12.61 -22.58 -18.31
C ARG A 373 -13.28 -21.21 -18.39
N LEU A 374 -12.54 -20.15 -18.03
CA LEU A 374 -13.05 -18.78 -18.07
C LEU A 374 -13.41 -18.38 -19.49
N ARG A 375 -12.53 -18.60 -20.47
CA ARG A 375 -12.81 -18.33 -21.88
C ARG A 375 -14.09 -19.03 -22.36
N ASN A 376 -14.24 -20.33 -22.04
CA ASN A 376 -15.40 -21.11 -22.46
C ASN A 376 -16.70 -20.66 -21.75
N ALA A 377 -16.61 -20.12 -20.54
CA ALA A 377 -17.77 -19.54 -19.84
C ALA A 377 -18.15 -18.19 -20.47
N LEU A 378 -17.20 -17.31 -20.72
CA LEU A 378 -17.44 -16.01 -21.36
C LEU A 378 -17.99 -16.14 -22.79
N ALA A 379 -17.56 -17.12 -23.55
CA ALA A 379 -18.06 -17.38 -24.91
C ALA A 379 -19.56 -17.75 -24.97
N LYS A 380 -20.19 -18.07 -23.82
CA LYS A 380 -21.62 -18.36 -23.73
C LYS A 380 -22.46 -17.14 -23.38
N ILE A 381 -21.84 -16.00 -23.06
CA ILE A 381 -22.53 -14.76 -22.74
C ILE A 381 -22.79 -14.03 -24.06
N PRO A 382 -24.06 -13.72 -24.40
CA PRO A 382 -24.37 -12.91 -25.56
C PRO A 382 -23.67 -11.55 -25.44
N GLY A 383 -23.00 -11.09 -26.52
CA GLY A 383 -22.33 -9.80 -26.59
C GLY A 383 -23.30 -8.64 -26.74
#